data_1fa7422ae44330137bdc6bcd73700654
#
_entry.id   1fa7422ae44330137bdc6bcd73700654
#
_cell.length_a   1.000
_cell.length_b   1.000
_cell.length_c   1.000
_cell.angle_alpha   90.00
_cell.angle_beta   90.00
_cell.angle_gamma   90.00
#
_symmetry.space_group_name_H-M   'P 1'
#
loop_
_entity.id
_entity.type
_entity.pdbx_description
1 polymer ?
#
loop_
_entity_poly.entity_id
_entity_poly.type
_entity_poly.pdbx_seq_one_letter_code
_entity_poly.pdbx_strand_id
1 'polypeptide(L)'
;MPGGVKTEVRTYQMYVNGEWIDSKSNKTFPVYDPATEEVIAQVPDANAGDVNRAVAAAKAAFEDGPWGSTTAQERGRVLFRLAEKIRQNTAMLSELESRNTGKPIVEAEYDIADVATCFEYYGGLATKILGFVNPVPDNAVSLTLKEPIGVAGQIIPWNYPLLMAAWKLAPALAAGCTCVLKPAEQTPITALEMANWLADVGLPPGVVNIITGFGETCGAPLVQHPDVNKIAFTGSAAVGKIIVKQAADTVKRVTLELGGKSPNIFFADADFEAAIDGALFGVFINQGEVCSAGSRILVQKTIYKKFVDAMTEKAKKIKLGAPLDRDTKMGPLVSKDQYERVRSYQEVGKKEAKLAFGGGRAEQFPKGYYVQPTIFYDVTNSARIAREEIFGPVATVIPFEDEKDAVKIANDSPYGLAAAVWTRDIFKAFRAVKALRAGVVWVNHMQPTYVEAPWGGYKQSGFGRELGPWGIEEYLETKQVHINLNEAPIGWY
;
A
#
# COMPACT_ATOMS: atom_id res chain seq x y z
N MET A 1 -13.41 35.58 -7.50
CA MET A 1 -12.37 35.07 -6.55
C MET A 1 -12.99 35.08 -5.17
N PRO A 2 -13.43 33.96 -4.58
CA PRO A 2 -13.68 33.89 -3.14
C PRO A 2 -12.31 33.81 -2.45
N GLY A 3 -12.09 34.69 -1.47
CA GLY A 3 -10.87 34.75 -0.70
C GLY A 3 -10.58 33.41 -0.05
N GLY A 4 -9.41 32.85 -0.37
CA GLY A 4 -8.95 31.62 0.25
C GLY A 4 -8.85 31.81 1.75
N VAL A 5 -9.56 30.99 2.49
CA VAL A 5 -9.32 30.80 3.93
C VAL A 5 -7.86 30.39 4.04
N LYS A 6 -7.02 31.24 4.62
CA LYS A 6 -5.64 30.84 4.97
C LYS A 6 -5.77 29.67 5.93
N THR A 7 -5.44 28.48 5.46
CA THR A 7 -5.37 27.31 6.31
C THR A 7 -4.23 27.54 7.31
N GLU A 8 -4.54 27.55 8.58
CA GLU A 8 -3.53 27.66 9.64
C GLU A 8 -2.59 26.47 9.53
N VAL A 9 -1.27 26.74 9.44
CA VAL A 9 -0.26 25.67 9.35
C VAL A 9 -0.19 24.99 10.71
N ARG A 10 -0.61 23.72 10.76
CA ARG A 10 -0.57 22.92 11.98
C ARG A 10 0.85 22.44 12.27
N THR A 11 1.27 22.48 13.53
CA THR A 11 2.48 21.83 14.00
C THR A 11 2.10 20.53 14.69
N TYR A 12 2.60 19.42 14.19
CA TYR A 12 2.40 18.11 14.77
C TYR A 12 3.59 17.69 15.62
N GLN A 13 3.35 16.69 16.45
CA GLN A 13 4.37 15.98 17.22
C GLN A 13 4.35 14.49 16.84
N MET A 14 5.38 13.74 17.20
CA MET A 14 5.38 12.28 17.12
C MET A 14 4.58 11.70 18.30
N TYR A 15 3.97 10.54 18.10
CA TYR A 15 3.28 9.81 19.15
C TYR A 15 4.12 8.62 19.61
N VAL A 16 4.68 8.69 20.82
CA VAL A 16 5.58 7.65 21.35
C VAL A 16 5.24 7.38 22.81
N ASN A 17 5.04 6.10 23.16
CA ASN A 17 4.73 5.67 24.52
C ASN A 17 3.48 6.32 25.13
N GLY A 18 2.45 6.56 24.29
CA GLY A 18 1.22 7.20 24.72
C GLY A 18 1.27 8.72 24.85
N GLU A 19 2.38 9.35 24.45
CA GLU A 19 2.63 10.79 24.59
C GLU A 19 2.96 11.43 23.25
N TRP A 20 2.55 12.69 23.11
CA TRP A 20 2.98 13.54 22.02
C TRP A 20 4.32 14.18 22.34
N ILE A 21 5.31 14.00 21.46
CA ILE A 21 6.69 14.41 21.71
C ILE A 21 7.34 15.03 20.47
N ASP A 22 8.24 15.96 20.73
CA ASP A 22 9.11 16.51 19.69
C ASP A 22 10.29 15.59 19.39
N SER A 23 10.90 15.76 18.20
CA SER A 23 12.13 15.07 17.87
C SER A 23 13.30 15.59 18.70
N LYS A 24 14.20 14.68 19.08
CA LYS A 24 15.48 15.04 19.71
C LYS A 24 16.38 15.90 18.82
N SER A 25 16.12 15.93 17.52
CA SER A 25 16.83 16.82 16.59
C SER A 25 16.42 18.28 16.72
N ASN A 26 15.26 18.55 17.34
CA ASN A 26 14.57 19.86 17.34
C ASN A 26 14.31 20.42 15.92
N LYS A 27 14.30 19.55 14.90
CA LYS A 27 14.03 19.92 13.52
C LYS A 27 12.63 19.48 13.11
N THR A 28 12.03 20.26 12.22
CA THR A 28 10.79 19.90 11.53
C THR A 28 10.99 20.02 10.03
N PHE A 29 10.09 19.43 9.28
CA PHE A 29 9.99 19.61 7.83
C PHE A 29 8.55 19.93 7.42
N PRO A 30 8.36 20.70 6.33
CA PRO A 30 7.04 21.09 5.86
C PRO A 30 6.36 19.95 5.10
N VAL A 31 5.03 19.86 5.28
CA VAL A 31 4.13 19.02 4.49
C VAL A 31 3.26 19.93 3.64
N TYR A 32 3.09 19.58 2.37
CA TYR A 32 2.47 20.45 1.37
C TYR A 32 1.10 19.92 0.92
N ASP A 33 0.25 20.86 0.51
CA ASP A 33 -0.91 20.58 -0.33
C ASP A 33 -0.45 20.62 -1.81
N PRO A 34 -0.48 19.49 -2.54
CA PRO A 34 0.01 19.43 -3.91
C PRO A 34 -0.82 20.20 -4.93
N ALA A 35 -2.06 20.60 -4.58
CA ALA A 35 -2.92 21.41 -5.44
C ALA A 35 -2.56 22.90 -5.42
N THR A 36 -2.06 23.39 -4.29
CA THR A 36 -1.74 24.81 -4.06
C THR A 36 -0.26 25.08 -3.91
N GLU A 37 0.55 24.04 -3.65
CA GLU A 37 1.97 24.11 -3.28
C GLU A 37 2.21 24.83 -1.94
N GLU A 38 1.18 24.99 -1.14
CA GLU A 38 1.23 25.65 0.16
C GLU A 38 1.58 24.64 1.28
N VAL A 39 2.29 25.14 2.30
CA VAL A 39 2.55 24.34 3.50
C VAL A 39 1.28 24.23 4.33
N ILE A 40 0.86 23.01 4.63
CA ILE A 40 -0.33 22.72 5.45
C ILE A 40 0.03 22.21 6.84
N ALA A 41 1.24 21.68 7.02
CA ALA A 41 1.72 21.24 8.32
C ALA A 41 3.25 21.34 8.45
N GLN A 42 3.72 21.36 9.72
CA GLN A 42 5.08 21.11 10.11
C GLN A 42 5.12 19.85 10.98
N VAL A 43 6.01 18.91 10.65
CA VAL A 43 6.15 17.64 11.38
C VAL A 43 7.59 17.41 11.81
N PRO A 44 7.83 16.71 12.94
CA PRO A 44 9.19 16.46 13.45
C PRO A 44 10.04 15.66 12.46
N ASP A 45 11.33 15.99 12.36
CA ASP A 45 12.34 15.20 11.65
C ASP A 45 13.07 14.30 12.65
N ALA A 46 12.58 13.07 12.80
CA ALA A 46 13.14 12.07 13.70
C ALA A 46 14.52 11.59 13.24
N ASN A 47 15.38 11.34 14.22
CA ASN A 47 16.68 10.72 14.03
C ASN A 47 16.77 9.33 14.71
N ALA A 48 17.93 8.69 14.64
CA ALA A 48 18.17 7.39 15.28
C ALA A 48 17.86 7.38 16.80
N GLY A 49 18.05 8.51 17.49
CA GLY A 49 17.73 8.62 18.93
C GLY A 49 16.22 8.59 19.21
N ASP A 50 15.41 9.09 18.28
CA ASP A 50 13.94 9.02 18.35
C ASP A 50 13.45 7.61 18.00
N VAL A 51 14.06 6.97 16.99
CA VAL A 51 13.81 5.57 16.65
C VAL A 51 14.07 4.67 17.85
N ASN A 52 15.24 4.83 18.50
CA ASN A 52 15.59 4.05 19.70
C ASN A 52 14.54 4.22 20.81
N ARG A 53 14.05 5.47 21.03
CA ARG A 53 13.01 5.74 22.02
C ARG A 53 11.69 5.04 21.69
N ALA A 54 11.26 5.08 20.43
CA ALA A 54 10.03 4.44 19.98
C ALA A 54 10.12 2.91 20.05
N VAL A 55 11.27 2.33 19.63
CA VAL A 55 11.50 0.88 19.69
C VAL A 55 11.61 0.40 21.13
N ALA A 56 12.30 1.14 22.02
CA ALA A 56 12.37 0.80 23.44
C ALA A 56 10.98 0.79 24.10
N ALA A 57 10.11 1.78 23.76
CA ALA A 57 8.74 1.81 24.23
C ALA A 57 7.92 0.62 23.71
N ALA A 58 8.06 0.29 22.43
CA ALA A 58 7.40 -0.87 21.81
C ALA A 58 7.85 -2.19 22.46
N LYS A 59 9.15 -2.36 22.71
CA LYS A 59 9.73 -3.54 23.37
C LYS A 59 9.20 -3.68 24.79
N ALA A 60 9.25 -2.63 25.59
CA ALA A 60 8.74 -2.64 26.97
C ALA A 60 7.24 -2.97 27.03
N ALA A 61 6.45 -2.41 26.08
CA ALA A 61 5.01 -2.72 26.00
C ALA A 61 4.74 -4.18 25.63
N PHE A 62 5.63 -4.80 24.82
CA PHE A 62 5.53 -6.21 24.42
C PHE A 62 5.97 -7.17 25.53
N GLU A 63 7.12 -6.92 26.16
CA GLU A 63 7.76 -7.85 27.11
C GLU A 63 7.19 -7.70 28.54
N ASP A 64 7.03 -6.47 29.00
CA ASP A 64 6.70 -6.15 30.40
C ASP A 64 5.32 -5.50 30.58
N GLY A 65 4.73 -5.03 29.48
CA GLY A 65 3.44 -4.33 29.51
C GLY A 65 2.22 -5.25 29.55
N PRO A 66 1.03 -4.70 29.82
CA PRO A 66 -0.19 -5.47 29.88
C PRO A 66 -0.62 -6.04 28.51
N TRP A 67 -0.06 -5.53 27.39
CA TRP A 67 -0.43 -5.96 26.06
C TRP A 67 -0.07 -7.42 25.80
N GLY A 68 1.09 -7.88 26.22
CA GLY A 68 1.54 -9.26 26.06
C GLY A 68 0.63 -10.30 26.73
N SER A 69 -0.12 -9.90 27.78
CA SER A 69 -1.10 -10.75 28.47
C SER A 69 -2.56 -10.49 28.03
N THR A 70 -2.79 -9.56 27.11
CA THR A 70 -4.13 -9.21 26.62
C THR A 70 -4.72 -10.37 25.81
N THR A 71 -5.95 -10.76 26.12
CA THR A 71 -6.63 -11.84 25.41
C THR A 71 -6.92 -11.47 23.94
N ALA A 72 -7.03 -12.49 23.09
CA ALA A 72 -7.39 -12.27 21.69
C ALA A 72 -8.75 -11.54 21.51
N GLN A 73 -9.72 -11.83 22.43
CA GLN A 73 -11.00 -11.14 22.45
C GLN A 73 -10.83 -9.64 22.73
N GLU A 74 -9.98 -9.29 23.69
CA GLU A 74 -9.80 -7.88 24.04
C GLU A 74 -9.03 -7.12 22.93
N ARG A 75 -8.01 -7.74 22.34
CA ARG A 75 -7.36 -7.17 21.14
C ARG A 75 -8.37 -6.90 20.04
N GLY A 76 -9.25 -7.87 19.74
CA GLY A 76 -10.34 -7.69 18.78
C GLY A 76 -11.26 -6.51 19.13
N ARG A 77 -11.65 -6.37 20.41
CA ARG A 77 -12.48 -5.24 20.86
C ARG A 77 -11.80 -3.88 20.69
N VAL A 78 -10.50 -3.80 20.94
CA VAL A 78 -9.72 -2.57 20.69
C VAL A 78 -9.80 -2.19 19.21
N LEU A 79 -9.61 -3.15 18.31
CA LEU A 79 -9.68 -2.91 16.87
C LEU A 79 -11.07 -2.48 16.40
N PHE A 80 -12.14 -3.06 16.94
CA PHE A 80 -13.52 -2.62 16.67
C PHE A 80 -13.77 -1.18 17.15
N ARG A 81 -13.29 -0.82 18.36
CA ARG A 81 -13.41 0.56 18.86
C ARG A 81 -12.64 1.55 17.99
N LEU A 82 -11.45 1.17 17.48
CA LEU A 82 -10.67 2.02 16.59
C LEU A 82 -11.38 2.19 15.23
N ALA A 83 -11.93 1.12 14.65
CA ALA A 83 -12.74 1.20 13.44
C ALA A 83 -13.91 2.17 13.59
N GLU A 84 -14.60 2.12 14.72
CA GLU A 84 -15.71 3.03 15.03
C GLU A 84 -15.25 4.49 15.15
N LYS A 85 -14.12 4.77 15.81
CA LYS A 85 -13.53 6.12 15.88
C LYS A 85 -13.19 6.65 14.48
N ILE A 86 -12.66 5.81 13.59
CA ILE A 86 -12.36 6.17 12.20
C ILE A 86 -13.65 6.51 11.46
N ARG A 87 -14.72 5.70 11.57
CA ARG A 87 -16.01 5.99 10.94
C ARG A 87 -16.62 7.30 11.41
N GLN A 88 -16.56 7.58 12.71
CA GLN A 88 -17.06 8.82 13.30
C GLN A 88 -16.32 10.06 12.79
N ASN A 89 -15.09 9.90 12.31
CA ASN A 89 -14.24 10.99 11.83
C ASN A 89 -13.94 10.90 10.31
N THR A 90 -14.73 10.14 9.56
CA THR A 90 -14.51 9.93 8.10
C THR A 90 -14.38 11.24 7.34
N ALA A 91 -15.26 12.21 7.55
CA ALA A 91 -15.25 13.47 6.83
C ALA A 91 -13.92 14.24 7.02
N MET A 92 -13.46 14.35 8.27
CA MET A 92 -12.22 15.05 8.61
C MET A 92 -11.00 14.31 8.05
N LEU A 93 -10.94 12.99 8.22
CA LEU A 93 -9.83 12.17 7.72
C LEU A 93 -9.76 12.21 6.18
N SER A 94 -10.91 12.11 5.50
CA SER A 94 -10.96 12.16 4.03
C SER A 94 -10.53 13.53 3.49
N GLU A 95 -10.92 14.63 4.14
CA GLU A 95 -10.46 15.96 3.75
C GLU A 95 -8.94 16.09 3.90
N LEU A 96 -8.38 15.65 5.03
CA LEU A 96 -6.93 15.69 5.27
C LEU A 96 -6.17 14.78 4.31
N GLU A 97 -6.66 13.57 4.05
CA GLU A 97 -6.07 12.63 3.08
C GLU A 97 -6.05 13.25 1.68
N SER A 98 -7.19 13.80 1.24
CA SER A 98 -7.33 14.45 -0.07
C SER A 98 -6.41 15.67 -0.21
N ARG A 99 -6.33 16.54 0.79
CA ARG A 99 -5.45 17.71 0.79
C ARG A 99 -3.97 17.32 0.78
N ASN A 100 -3.61 16.27 1.49
CA ASN A 100 -2.21 15.89 1.66
C ASN A 100 -1.67 15.07 0.47
N THR A 101 -2.54 14.27 -0.18
CA THR A 101 -2.15 13.42 -1.31
C THR A 101 -2.45 14.02 -2.68
N GLY A 102 -3.43 14.92 -2.76
CA GLY A 102 -3.95 15.43 -4.02
C GLY A 102 -5.05 14.58 -4.65
N LYS A 103 -5.39 13.40 -4.08
CA LYS A 103 -6.47 12.56 -4.62
C LYS A 103 -7.85 13.21 -4.49
N PRO A 104 -8.78 12.91 -5.42
CA PRO A 104 -10.16 13.36 -5.29
C PRO A 104 -10.79 12.98 -3.96
N ILE A 105 -11.56 13.89 -3.35
CA ILE A 105 -12.22 13.66 -2.05
C ILE A 105 -13.08 12.39 -2.03
N VAL A 106 -13.73 12.07 -3.16
CA VAL A 106 -14.57 10.87 -3.27
C VAL A 106 -13.72 9.60 -3.13
N GLU A 107 -12.50 9.59 -3.68
CA GLU A 107 -11.58 8.45 -3.51
C GLU A 107 -11.07 8.38 -2.07
N ALA A 108 -10.75 9.51 -1.44
CA ALA A 108 -10.35 9.54 -0.03
C ALA A 108 -11.45 9.02 0.91
N GLU A 109 -12.72 9.31 0.63
CA GLU A 109 -13.87 8.77 1.38
C GLU A 109 -13.93 7.24 1.31
N TYR A 110 -13.66 6.64 0.13
CA TYR A 110 -13.56 5.18 -0.02
C TYR A 110 -12.38 4.61 0.77
N ASP A 111 -11.21 5.25 0.66
CA ASP A 111 -10.00 4.80 1.37
C ASP A 111 -10.23 4.79 2.89
N ILE A 112 -10.84 5.84 3.46
CA ILE A 112 -11.11 5.92 4.90
C ILE A 112 -12.16 4.89 5.34
N ALA A 113 -13.15 4.60 4.50
CA ALA A 113 -14.11 3.53 4.77
C ALA A 113 -13.41 2.15 4.81
N ASP A 114 -12.48 1.91 3.88
CA ASP A 114 -11.69 0.68 3.83
C ASP A 114 -10.72 0.56 5.02
N VAL A 115 -10.16 1.68 5.51
CA VAL A 115 -9.38 1.72 6.77
C VAL A 115 -10.18 1.14 7.92
N ALA A 116 -11.41 1.63 8.14
CA ALA A 116 -12.28 1.14 9.21
C ALA A 116 -12.61 -0.34 9.03
N THR A 117 -12.94 -0.76 7.80
CA THR A 117 -13.23 -2.14 7.44
C THR A 117 -12.04 -3.07 7.71
N CYS A 118 -10.81 -2.61 7.46
CA CYS A 118 -9.60 -3.37 7.73
C CYS A 118 -9.43 -3.64 9.24
N PHE A 119 -9.57 -2.62 10.08
CA PHE A 119 -9.51 -2.81 11.54
C PHE A 119 -10.62 -3.73 12.04
N GLU A 120 -11.82 -3.62 11.50
CA GLU A 120 -12.96 -4.50 11.85
C GLU A 120 -12.70 -5.96 11.47
N TYR A 121 -12.22 -6.20 10.26
CA TYR A 121 -11.90 -7.54 9.78
C TYR A 121 -10.89 -8.23 10.70
N TYR A 122 -9.77 -7.58 11.00
CA TYR A 122 -8.75 -8.14 11.88
C TYR A 122 -9.20 -8.20 13.34
N GLY A 123 -10.07 -7.30 13.77
CA GLY A 123 -10.75 -7.41 15.07
C GLY A 123 -11.54 -8.72 15.19
N GLY A 124 -12.30 -9.06 14.15
CA GLY A 124 -13.00 -10.33 14.03
C GLY A 124 -12.10 -11.55 13.87
N LEU A 125 -10.90 -11.39 13.29
CA LEU A 125 -9.95 -12.46 13.03
C LEU A 125 -9.06 -12.78 14.26
N ALA A 126 -8.88 -11.85 15.19
CA ALA A 126 -7.97 -12.01 16.33
C ALA A 126 -8.19 -13.31 17.12
N THR A 127 -9.45 -13.72 17.31
CA THR A 127 -9.82 -14.97 18.01
C THR A 127 -9.75 -16.22 17.15
N LYS A 128 -9.33 -16.13 15.90
CA LYS A 128 -9.27 -17.22 14.92
C LYS A 128 -7.82 -17.59 14.56
N ILE A 129 -6.85 -17.14 15.35
CA ILE A 129 -5.46 -17.58 15.28
C ILE A 129 -5.39 -18.95 15.92
N LEU A 130 -5.33 -19.99 15.08
CA LEU A 130 -5.42 -21.37 15.52
C LEU A 130 -4.07 -22.05 15.47
N GLY A 131 -3.82 -22.95 16.45
CA GLY A 131 -2.77 -23.95 16.41
C GLY A 131 -3.31 -25.30 15.96
N PHE A 132 -2.42 -26.32 15.94
CA PHE A 132 -2.74 -27.67 15.52
C PHE A 132 -2.28 -28.70 16.54
N VAL A 133 -2.98 -29.85 16.58
CA VAL A 133 -2.48 -31.07 17.16
C VAL A 133 -1.94 -31.93 16.01
N ASN A 134 -0.63 -32.17 16.01
CA ASN A 134 0.05 -32.87 14.92
C ASN A 134 0.05 -34.37 15.19
N PRO A 135 -0.35 -35.23 14.24
CA PRO A 135 -0.17 -36.68 14.38
C PRO A 135 1.31 -37.01 14.31
N VAL A 136 1.82 -37.64 15.38
CA VAL A 136 3.22 -38.10 15.46
C VAL A 136 3.24 -39.62 15.74
N PRO A 137 4.27 -40.36 15.30
CA PRO A 137 4.30 -41.81 15.38
C PRO A 137 4.64 -42.35 16.77
N ASP A 138 4.91 -41.47 17.74
CA ASP A 138 5.33 -41.84 19.11
C ASP A 138 4.15 -41.72 20.11
N ASN A 139 4.37 -42.30 21.32
CA ASN A 139 3.50 -42.06 22.47
C ASN A 139 3.74 -40.63 23.02
N ALA A 140 3.25 -39.65 22.28
CA ALA A 140 3.48 -38.21 22.55
C ALA A 140 2.30 -37.36 22.05
N VAL A 141 2.20 -36.15 22.60
CA VAL A 141 1.36 -35.08 22.06
C VAL A 141 2.25 -34.02 21.41
N SER A 142 2.02 -33.76 20.13
CA SER A 142 2.68 -32.67 19.42
C SER A 142 1.68 -31.54 19.11
N LEU A 143 1.98 -30.33 19.59
CA LEU A 143 1.17 -29.14 19.39
C LEU A 143 1.93 -28.14 18.53
N THR A 144 1.18 -27.39 17.72
CA THR A 144 1.67 -26.20 17.06
C THR A 144 0.98 -24.99 17.69
N LEU A 145 1.76 -24.06 18.22
CA LEU A 145 1.28 -22.78 18.75
C LEU A 145 1.65 -21.65 17.81
N LYS A 146 0.81 -20.60 17.81
CA LYS A 146 1.07 -19.34 17.11
C LYS A 146 1.27 -18.25 18.13
N GLU A 147 2.42 -17.57 18.05
CA GLU A 147 2.82 -16.50 18.99
C GLU A 147 3.12 -15.22 18.20
N PRO A 148 2.87 -14.02 18.78
CA PRO A 148 3.25 -12.76 18.12
C PRO A 148 4.77 -12.69 17.93
N ILE A 149 5.20 -12.16 16.79
CA ILE A 149 6.63 -12.07 16.45
C ILE A 149 7.41 -11.07 17.34
N GLY A 150 6.73 -10.09 17.94
CA GLY A 150 7.35 -9.06 18.79
C GLY A 150 7.13 -7.64 18.28
N VAL A 151 8.20 -6.85 18.19
CA VAL A 151 8.16 -5.47 17.71
C VAL A 151 8.19 -5.45 16.17
N ALA A 152 7.18 -4.84 15.57
CA ALA A 152 7.07 -4.64 14.12
C ALA A 152 7.40 -3.19 13.73
N GLY A 153 8.49 -3.00 12.97
CA GLY A 153 8.78 -1.76 12.26
C GLY A 153 7.97 -1.71 10.96
N GLN A 154 7.17 -0.68 10.79
CA GLN A 154 6.24 -0.53 9.69
C GLN A 154 6.51 0.76 8.93
N ILE A 155 6.82 0.68 7.63
CA ILE A 155 7.14 1.84 6.80
C ILE A 155 6.16 1.85 5.64
N ILE A 156 5.38 2.93 5.54
CA ILE A 156 4.26 3.06 4.59
C ILE A 156 4.51 4.13 3.54
N PRO A 157 3.94 3.99 2.34
CA PRO A 157 4.08 4.92 1.24
C PRO A 157 3.11 6.11 1.38
N TRP A 158 3.20 7.00 0.42
CA TRP A 158 2.46 8.26 0.38
C TRP A 158 1.15 8.23 -0.43
N ASN A 159 0.89 7.20 -1.22
CA ASN A 159 -0.26 7.16 -2.14
C ASN A 159 -1.58 6.74 -1.51
N TYR A 160 -1.54 5.92 -0.45
CA TYR A 160 -2.68 5.51 0.37
C TYR A 160 -2.28 5.54 1.86
N PRO A 161 -2.02 6.73 2.43
CA PRO A 161 -1.36 6.86 3.73
C PRO A 161 -2.03 6.09 4.85
N LEU A 162 -3.28 6.43 5.18
CA LEU A 162 -3.96 5.79 6.31
C LEU A 162 -4.38 4.35 6.01
N LEU A 163 -4.72 4.05 4.75
CA LEU A 163 -5.07 2.69 4.36
C LEU A 163 -3.86 1.73 4.50
N MET A 164 -2.66 2.15 4.08
CA MET A 164 -1.45 1.36 4.24
C MET A 164 -1.01 1.26 5.71
N ALA A 165 -1.32 2.26 6.54
CA ALA A 165 -1.16 2.15 7.99
C ALA A 165 -2.07 1.05 8.56
N ALA A 166 -3.35 1.02 8.17
CA ALA A 166 -4.30 0.02 8.62
C ALA A 166 -3.92 -1.41 8.21
N TRP A 167 -3.47 -1.60 6.95
CA TRP A 167 -3.05 -2.91 6.46
C TRP A 167 -1.89 -3.52 7.25
N LYS A 168 -1.09 -2.70 7.91
CA LYS A 168 0.04 -3.13 8.73
C LYS A 168 -0.27 -3.17 10.22
N LEU A 169 -0.95 -2.14 10.73
CA LEU A 169 -1.28 -2.05 12.16
C LEU A 169 -2.33 -3.08 12.57
N ALA A 170 -3.40 -3.23 11.78
CA ALA A 170 -4.52 -4.08 12.18
C ALA A 170 -4.13 -5.55 12.36
N PRO A 171 -3.44 -6.23 11.40
CA PRO A 171 -2.99 -7.61 11.60
C PRO A 171 -1.93 -7.74 12.70
N ALA A 172 -1.02 -6.77 12.83
CA ALA A 172 0.00 -6.78 13.89
C ALA A 172 -0.63 -6.73 15.29
N LEU A 173 -1.58 -5.83 15.49
CA LEU A 173 -2.30 -5.68 16.76
C LEU A 173 -3.19 -6.90 17.04
N ALA A 174 -3.89 -7.43 16.03
CA ALA A 174 -4.68 -8.65 16.18
C ALA A 174 -3.81 -9.84 16.61
N ALA A 175 -2.60 -9.96 16.05
CA ALA A 175 -1.62 -10.98 16.43
C ALA A 175 -1.09 -10.78 17.87
N GLY A 176 -1.07 -9.55 18.38
CA GLY A 176 -0.51 -9.20 19.69
C GLY A 176 0.88 -8.57 19.63
N CYS A 177 1.35 -8.16 18.45
CA CYS A 177 2.60 -7.42 18.28
C CYS A 177 2.48 -5.98 18.80
N THR A 178 3.62 -5.33 18.99
CA THR A 178 3.74 -3.89 19.14
C THR A 178 4.35 -3.28 17.90
N CYS A 179 4.08 -1.99 17.64
CA CYS A 179 4.38 -1.37 16.35
C CYS A 179 5.14 -0.05 16.50
N VAL A 180 6.10 0.16 15.60
CA VAL A 180 6.69 1.47 15.31
C VAL A 180 6.38 1.79 13.84
N LEU A 181 5.43 2.70 13.61
CA LEU A 181 4.97 3.12 12.29
C LEU A 181 5.73 4.37 11.84
N LYS A 182 6.32 4.32 10.65
CA LYS A 182 6.89 5.47 9.95
C LYS A 182 6.08 5.75 8.67
N PRO A 183 5.22 6.77 8.64
CA PRO A 183 4.58 7.22 7.40
C PRO A 183 5.61 7.88 6.47
N ALA A 184 5.25 7.96 5.17
CA ALA A 184 6.04 8.73 4.21
C ALA A 184 6.10 10.21 4.62
N GLU A 185 7.23 10.84 4.33
CA GLU A 185 7.46 12.25 4.66
C GLU A 185 6.49 13.20 3.98
N GLN A 186 5.97 12.80 2.80
CA GLN A 186 4.98 13.60 2.06
C GLN A 186 3.59 13.58 2.71
N THR A 187 3.20 12.47 3.37
CA THR A 187 1.81 12.27 3.78
C THR A 187 1.65 11.67 5.17
N PRO A 188 2.22 12.29 6.22
CA PRO A 188 2.18 11.75 7.58
C PRO A 188 0.90 12.11 8.36
N ILE A 189 0.08 13.06 7.87
CA ILE A 189 -0.93 13.76 8.66
C ILE A 189 -2.01 12.81 9.20
N THR A 190 -2.62 12.00 8.35
CA THR A 190 -3.75 11.14 8.75
C THR A 190 -3.34 10.03 9.71
N ALA A 191 -2.10 9.52 9.62
CA ALA A 191 -1.55 8.58 10.58
C ALA A 191 -1.37 9.23 11.97
N LEU A 192 -0.91 10.49 12.02
CA LEU A 192 -0.78 11.25 13.26
C LEU A 192 -2.16 11.58 13.85
N GLU A 193 -3.13 11.98 13.02
CA GLU A 193 -4.50 12.24 13.51
C GLU A 193 -5.15 10.98 14.12
N MET A 194 -4.94 9.80 13.53
CA MET A 194 -5.42 8.53 14.11
C MET A 194 -4.87 8.29 15.52
N ALA A 195 -3.66 8.73 15.81
CA ALA A 195 -3.03 8.54 17.12
C ALA A 195 -3.80 9.21 18.26
N ASN A 196 -4.58 10.26 18.00
CA ASN A 196 -5.41 10.91 19.01
C ASN A 196 -6.41 9.98 19.69
N TRP A 197 -6.75 8.85 19.08
CA TRP A 197 -7.76 7.92 19.60
C TRP A 197 -7.18 6.64 20.20
N LEU A 198 -5.87 6.40 20.10
CA LEU A 198 -5.25 5.14 20.54
C LEU A 198 -5.45 4.87 22.02
N ALA A 199 -5.30 5.91 22.87
CA ALA A 199 -5.58 5.79 24.31
C ALA A 199 -7.09 5.59 24.59
N ASP A 200 -7.96 6.33 23.90
CA ASP A 200 -9.42 6.25 24.06
C ASP A 200 -9.98 4.85 23.76
N VAL A 201 -9.38 4.15 22.78
CA VAL A 201 -9.82 2.80 22.41
C VAL A 201 -9.22 1.72 23.32
N GLY A 202 -8.39 2.10 24.28
CA GLY A 202 -7.80 1.22 25.28
C GLY A 202 -6.50 0.55 24.86
N LEU A 203 -5.75 1.12 23.90
CA LEU A 203 -4.40 0.69 23.62
C LEU A 203 -3.45 1.18 24.71
N PRO A 204 -2.68 0.30 25.36
CA PRO A 204 -1.69 0.71 26.35
C PRO A 204 -0.57 1.56 25.70
N PRO A 205 0.07 2.46 26.49
CA PRO A 205 1.26 3.17 26.06
C PRO A 205 2.33 2.24 25.46
N GLY A 206 2.99 2.67 24.39
CA GLY A 206 4.06 1.91 23.73
C GLY A 206 3.61 0.85 22.72
N VAL A 207 2.34 0.41 22.74
CA VAL A 207 1.84 -0.62 21.79
C VAL A 207 1.87 -0.12 20.35
N VAL A 208 1.50 1.13 20.12
CA VAL A 208 1.66 1.82 18.82
C VAL A 208 2.45 3.08 19.02
N ASN A 209 3.51 3.24 18.23
CA ASN A 209 4.35 4.43 18.20
C ASN A 209 4.40 4.94 16.75
N ILE A 210 4.23 6.23 16.54
CA ILE A 210 4.24 6.85 15.21
C ILE A 210 5.34 7.91 15.18
N ILE A 211 6.34 7.69 14.33
CA ILE A 211 7.49 8.58 14.17
C ILE A 211 7.56 9.10 12.74
N THR A 212 7.83 10.39 12.59
CA THR A 212 7.96 11.05 11.29
C THR A 212 9.43 11.33 10.99
N GLY A 213 9.81 11.35 9.72
CA GLY A 213 11.19 11.61 9.29
C GLY A 213 11.50 10.98 7.94
N PHE A 214 12.72 11.23 7.46
CA PHE A 214 13.16 10.75 6.15
C PHE A 214 13.63 9.30 6.18
N GLY A 215 13.75 8.70 4.99
CA GLY A 215 14.16 7.30 4.83
C GLY A 215 15.53 7.03 5.46
N GLU A 216 16.51 7.91 5.23
CA GLU A 216 17.89 7.75 5.66
C GLU A 216 18.07 7.97 7.16
N THR A 217 17.38 8.96 7.74
CA THR A 217 17.60 9.40 9.14
C THR A 217 16.69 8.70 10.14
N CYS A 218 15.52 8.20 9.70
CA CYS A 218 14.52 7.56 10.52
C CYS A 218 14.23 6.12 10.05
N GLY A 219 13.99 5.91 8.74
CA GLY A 219 13.65 4.61 8.17
C GLY A 219 14.80 3.60 8.30
N ALA A 220 16.00 3.93 7.86
CA ALA A 220 17.15 3.03 7.91
C ALA A 220 17.54 2.63 9.35
N PRO A 221 17.59 3.55 10.34
CA PRO A 221 17.74 3.16 11.74
C PRO A 221 16.67 2.20 12.26
N LEU A 222 15.40 2.37 11.85
CA LEU A 222 14.33 1.47 12.23
C LEU A 222 14.54 0.06 11.63
N VAL A 223 14.95 -0.03 10.37
CA VAL A 223 15.24 -1.31 9.70
C VAL A 223 16.42 -2.02 10.38
N GLN A 224 17.46 -1.29 10.75
CA GLN A 224 18.68 -1.85 11.34
C GLN A 224 18.58 -2.12 12.85
N HIS A 225 17.53 -1.64 13.52
CA HIS A 225 17.45 -1.72 14.98
C HIS A 225 17.39 -3.19 15.46
N PRO A 226 18.25 -3.61 16.41
CA PRO A 226 18.34 -5.01 16.83
C PRO A 226 17.07 -5.52 17.54
N ASP A 227 16.34 -4.67 18.25
CA ASP A 227 15.12 -5.02 18.96
C ASP A 227 13.86 -4.95 18.07
N VAL A 228 13.99 -4.72 16.78
CA VAL A 228 12.89 -4.86 15.81
C VAL A 228 12.93 -6.27 15.23
N ASN A 229 11.84 -7.02 15.41
CA ASN A 229 11.74 -8.42 15.00
C ASN A 229 11.26 -8.60 13.57
N LYS A 230 10.48 -7.64 13.07
CA LYS A 230 9.93 -7.66 11.72
C LYS A 230 9.93 -6.26 11.10
N ILE A 231 10.18 -6.20 9.79
CA ILE A 231 9.90 -5.02 8.96
C ILE A 231 8.77 -5.34 7.98
N ALA A 232 7.73 -4.51 7.97
CA ALA A 232 6.71 -4.49 6.94
C ALA A 232 6.87 -3.19 6.13
N PHE A 233 7.18 -3.30 4.86
CA PHE A 233 7.47 -2.17 3.98
C PHE A 233 6.57 -2.18 2.75
N THR A 234 6.00 -1.04 2.43
CA THR A 234 5.39 -0.76 1.13
C THR A 234 6.05 0.45 0.50
N GLY A 235 6.52 0.32 -0.74
CA GLY A 235 7.18 1.41 -1.46
C GLY A 235 7.91 0.96 -2.72
N SER A 236 9.00 1.64 -3.10
CA SER A 236 9.71 1.34 -4.33
C SER A 236 10.56 0.06 -4.23
N ALA A 237 10.73 -0.64 -5.37
CA ALA A 237 11.60 -1.82 -5.45
C ALA A 237 13.07 -1.50 -5.11
N ALA A 238 13.52 -0.29 -5.39
CA ALA A 238 14.89 0.14 -5.05
C ALA A 238 15.10 0.19 -3.53
N VAL A 239 14.17 0.81 -2.79
CA VAL A 239 14.22 0.89 -1.32
C VAL A 239 13.99 -0.49 -0.70
N GLY A 240 13.06 -1.31 -1.24
CA GLY A 240 12.84 -2.67 -0.75
C GLY A 240 14.12 -3.53 -0.78
N LYS A 241 14.94 -3.40 -1.84
CA LYS A 241 16.25 -4.09 -1.92
C LYS A 241 17.25 -3.62 -0.87
N ILE A 242 17.23 -2.33 -0.52
CA ILE A 242 18.07 -1.77 0.56
C ILE A 242 17.62 -2.35 1.90
N ILE A 243 16.32 -2.37 2.16
CA ILE A 243 15.73 -2.91 3.39
C ILE A 243 16.12 -4.37 3.61
N VAL A 244 15.99 -5.23 2.58
CA VAL A 244 16.39 -6.65 2.68
C VAL A 244 17.87 -6.79 3.05
N LYS A 245 18.75 -5.99 2.43
CA LYS A 245 20.18 -6.02 2.75
C LYS A 245 20.46 -5.60 4.20
N GLN A 246 19.81 -4.54 4.66
CA GLN A 246 20.01 -4.02 6.02
C GLN A 246 19.37 -4.91 7.11
N ALA A 247 18.26 -5.58 6.80
CA ALA A 247 17.59 -6.49 7.72
C ALA A 247 18.35 -7.81 7.93
N ALA A 248 19.23 -8.17 7.00
CA ALA A 248 19.97 -9.44 7.03
C ALA A 248 20.87 -9.58 8.26
N ASP A 249 21.46 -8.49 8.76
CA ASP A 249 22.40 -8.50 9.91
C ASP A 249 21.76 -9.03 11.20
N THR A 250 20.45 -8.95 11.34
CA THR A 250 19.70 -9.41 12.52
C THR A 250 18.74 -10.56 12.21
N VAL A 251 18.74 -11.05 10.96
CA VAL A 251 17.87 -12.16 10.48
C VAL A 251 16.38 -11.90 10.77
N LYS A 252 15.97 -10.65 10.87
CA LYS A 252 14.58 -10.28 11.12
C LYS A 252 13.68 -10.60 9.93
N ARG A 253 12.41 -10.87 10.18
CA ARG A 253 11.45 -11.06 9.11
C ARG A 253 11.19 -9.79 8.33
N VAL A 254 11.00 -9.92 7.03
CA VAL A 254 10.69 -8.81 6.13
C VAL A 254 9.52 -9.20 5.24
N THR A 255 8.53 -8.33 5.12
CA THR A 255 7.51 -8.38 4.07
C THR A 255 7.61 -7.12 3.22
N LEU A 256 7.53 -7.28 1.91
CA LEU A 256 7.69 -6.21 0.95
C LEU A 256 6.50 -6.18 -0.01
N GLU A 257 5.83 -5.04 -0.05
CA GLU A 257 4.86 -4.69 -1.09
C GLU A 257 5.47 -3.58 -1.93
N LEU A 258 5.82 -3.91 -3.17
CA LEU A 258 6.60 -3.04 -4.04
C LEU A 258 5.82 -2.68 -5.29
N GLY A 259 6.45 -1.86 -6.13
CA GLY A 259 5.86 -1.38 -7.36
C GLY A 259 5.49 -2.46 -8.37
N GLY A 260 4.74 -2.05 -9.39
CA GLY A 260 4.28 -2.90 -10.47
C GLY A 260 4.28 -2.21 -11.82
N LYS A 261 4.07 -3.02 -12.85
CA LYS A 261 3.77 -2.58 -14.23
C LYS A 261 2.71 -3.54 -14.77
N SER A 262 1.55 -3.53 -14.15
CA SER A 262 0.54 -4.56 -14.32
C SER A 262 -0.02 -4.58 -15.74
N PRO A 263 -0.10 -5.77 -16.38
CA PRO A 263 -0.77 -5.92 -17.65
C PRO A 263 -2.30 -5.90 -17.44
N ASN A 264 -3.01 -5.17 -18.29
CA ASN A 264 -4.46 -5.13 -18.40
C ASN A 264 -4.82 -5.60 -19.81
N ILE A 265 -5.33 -6.83 -19.94
CA ILE A 265 -5.43 -7.59 -21.21
C ILE A 265 -6.85 -7.58 -21.73
N PHE A 266 -7.07 -7.08 -22.93
CA PHE A 266 -8.37 -6.92 -23.56
C PHE A 266 -8.50 -7.79 -24.81
N PHE A 267 -9.28 -8.86 -24.73
CA PHE A 267 -9.64 -9.70 -25.87
C PHE A 267 -10.81 -9.09 -26.66
N ALA A 268 -10.91 -9.46 -27.95
CA ALA A 268 -11.92 -8.91 -28.84
C ALA A 268 -13.38 -9.24 -28.44
N ASP A 269 -13.57 -10.30 -27.68
CA ASP A 269 -14.87 -10.76 -27.18
C ASP A 269 -15.28 -10.15 -25.83
N ALA A 270 -14.45 -9.26 -25.24
CA ALA A 270 -14.80 -8.54 -24.03
C ALA A 270 -16.02 -7.62 -24.25
N ASP A 271 -16.71 -7.29 -23.16
CA ASP A 271 -17.66 -6.18 -23.20
C ASP A 271 -16.91 -4.89 -23.47
N PHE A 272 -17.14 -4.28 -24.63
CA PHE A 272 -16.30 -3.20 -25.12
C PHE A 272 -16.39 -1.94 -24.26
N GLU A 273 -17.60 -1.55 -23.83
CA GLU A 273 -17.78 -0.34 -23.03
C GLU A 273 -17.21 -0.52 -21.62
N ALA A 274 -17.50 -1.67 -20.98
CA ALA A 274 -16.91 -2.01 -19.68
C ALA A 274 -15.38 -2.11 -19.75
N ALA A 275 -14.82 -2.63 -20.84
CA ALA A 275 -13.38 -2.72 -21.08
C ALA A 275 -12.72 -1.34 -21.17
N ILE A 276 -13.33 -0.39 -21.89
CA ILE A 276 -12.83 0.99 -21.97
C ILE A 276 -12.85 1.67 -20.60
N ASP A 277 -13.94 1.51 -19.83
CA ASP A 277 -14.03 2.04 -18.47
C ASP A 277 -12.98 1.43 -17.56
N GLY A 278 -12.82 0.12 -17.60
CA GLY A 278 -11.82 -0.59 -16.82
C GLY A 278 -10.39 -0.24 -17.20
N ALA A 279 -10.11 0.06 -18.47
CA ALA A 279 -8.80 0.53 -18.91
C ALA A 279 -8.47 1.91 -18.34
N LEU A 280 -9.42 2.86 -18.39
CA LEU A 280 -9.24 4.20 -17.86
C LEU A 280 -9.14 4.19 -16.33
N PHE A 281 -10.06 3.52 -15.65
CA PHE A 281 -10.05 3.38 -14.20
C PHE A 281 -8.75 2.73 -13.71
N GLY A 282 -8.30 1.66 -14.36
CA GLY A 282 -7.08 0.93 -14.00
C GLY A 282 -5.80 1.76 -14.06
N VAL A 283 -5.79 2.88 -14.79
CA VAL A 283 -4.60 3.74 -14.93
C VAL A 283 -4.75 5.10 -14.25
N PHE A 284 -5.95 5.70 -14.25
CA PHE A 284 -6.12 7.11 -13.90
C PHE A 284 -6.70 7.36 -12.50
N ILE A 285 -7.24 6.32 -11.82
CA ILE A 285 -7.60 6.40 -10.40
C ILE A 285 -6.38 6.85 -9.59
N ASN A 286 -6.60 7.67 -8.57
CA ASN A 286 -5.54 8.25 -7.74
C ASN A 286 -4.37 8.84 -8.57
N GLN A 287 -4.68 9.56 -9.65
CA GLN A 287 -3.70 10.16 -10.57
C GLN A 287 -2.70 9.15 -11.16
N GLY A 288 -3.03 7.86 -11.18
CA GLY A 288 -2.10 6.78 -11.58
C GLY A 288 -1.03 6.45 -10.54
N GLU A 289 -1.12 7.00 -9.35
CA GLU A 289 -0.22 6.77 -8.21
C GLU A 289 -0.61 5.50 -7.45
N VAL A 290 -0.74 4.39 -8.21
CA VAL A 290 -1.21 3.09 -7.74
C VAL A 290 -0.22 2.00 -8.11
N CYS A 291 0.25 1.24 -7.12
CA CYS A 291 1.23 0.16 -7.32
C CYS A 291 0.74 -0.93 -8.29
N SER A 292 -0.56 -1.23 -8.29
CA SER A 292 -1.22 -2.20 -9.16
C SER A 292 -1.75 -1.62 -10.47
N ALA A 293 -1.48 -0.33 -10.79
CA ALA A 293 -2.00 0.32 -11.98
C ALA A 293 -1.82 -0.53 -13.24
N GLY A 294 -2.93 -0.77 -13.96
CA GLY A 294 -2.97 -1.51 -15.23
C GLY A 294 -2.40 -0.72 -16.39
N SER A 295 -1.23 -0.11 -16.19
CA SER A 295 -0.64 0.86 -17.09
C SER A 295 -0.06 0.29 -18.37
N ARG A 296 0.14 -1.05 -18.46
CA ARG A 296 0.38 -1.77 -19.71
C ARG A 296 -0.95 -2.34 -20.22
N ILE A 297 -1.58 -1.64 -21.15
CA ILE A 297 -2.85 -1.99 -21.76
C ILE A 297 -2.57 -2.85 -22.99
N LEU A 298 -2.81 -4.16 -22.88
CA LEU A 298 -2.60 -5.10 -23.97
C LEU A 298 -3.93 -5.29 -24.69
N VAL A 299 -4.01 -5.00 -25.99
CA VAL A 299 -5.25 -5.04 -26.77
C VAL A 299 -5.10 -5.96 -27.97
N GLN A 300 -6.08 -6.87 -28.16
CA GLN A 300 -6.06 -7.77 -29.30
C GLN A 300 -6.16 -6.97 -30.62
N LYS A 301 -5.31 -7.31 -31.59
CA LYS A 301 -5.14 -6.53 -32.85
C LYS A 301 -6.43 -6.26 -33.58
N THR A 302 -7.38 -7.19 -33.55
CA THR A 302 -8.66 -7.07 -34.28
C THR A 302 -9.52 -5.89 -33.81
N ILE A 303 -9.36 -5.46 -32.55
CA ILE A 303 -10.09 -4.32 -31.97
C ILE A 303 -9.17 -3.14 -31.64
N TYR A 304 -7.87 -3.25 -31.88
CA TYR A 304 -6.85 -2.33 -31.38
C TYR A 304 -7.13 -0.86 -31.71
N LYS A 305 -7.31 -0.54 -33.00
CA LYS A 305 -7.54 0.85 -33.40
C LYS A 305 -8.81 1.43 -32.79
N LYS A 306 -9.93 0.67 -32.86
CA LYS A 306 -11.20 1.06 -32.26
C LYS A 306 -11.06 1.30 -30.74
N PHE A 307 -10.28 0.46 -30.08
CA PHE A 307 -10.05 0.56 -28.64
C PHE A 307 -9.26 1.83 -28.29
N VAL A 308 -8.15 2.11 -28.98
CA VAL A 308 -7.35 3.33 -28.79
C VAL A 308 -8.18 4.58 -29.01
N ASP A 309 -8.95 4.63 -30.11
CA ASP A 309 -9.82 5.76 -30.43
C ASP A 309 -10.87 6.00 -29.33
N ALA A 310 -11.59 4.96 -28.90
CA ALA A 310 -12.62 5.03 -27.86
C ALA A 310 -12.05 5.44 -26.49
N MET A 311 -10.93 4.82 -26.09
CA MET A 311 -10.21 5.16 -24.85
C MET A 311 -9.77 6.63 -24.86
N THR A 312 -9.23 7.11 -25.98
CA THR A 312 -8.81 8.50 -26.16
C THR A 312 -9.97 9.47 -26.02
N GLU A 313 -11.09 9.23 -26.68
CA GLU A 313 -12.26 10.11 -26.61
C GLU A 313 -12.86 10.15 -25.20
N LYS A 314 -12.80 9.06 -24.45
CA LYS A 314 -13.31 9.00 -23.08
C LYS A 314 -12.31 9.67 -22.12
N ALA A 315 -11.01 9.51 -22.31
CA ALA A 315 -9.97 10.16 -21.51
C ALA A 315 -10.01 11.69 -21.56
N LYS A 316 -10.38 12.29 -22.72
CA LYS A 316 -10.59 13.74 -22.88
C LYS A 316 -11.65 14.30 -21.92
N LYS A 317 -12.56 13.47 -21.42
CA LYS A 317 -13.64 13.84 -20.51
C LYS A 317 -13.28 13.72 -19.03
N ILE A 318 -12.09 13.24 -18.71
CA ILE A 318 -11.62 13.17 -17.32
C ILE A 318 -11.48 14.61 -16.78
N LYS A 319 -12.34 14.95 -15.79
CA LYS A 319 -12.33 16.25 -15.16
C LYS A 319 -11.15 16.35 -14.18
N LEU A 320 -10.15 17.16 -14.56
CA LEU A 320 -9.11 17.57 -13.62
C LEU A 320 -9.65 18.75 -12.79
N GLY A 321 -9.32 18.77 -11.49
CA GLY A 321 -9.83 19.80 -10.60
C GLY A 321 -9.17 19.84 -9.24
N ALA A 322 -9.65 20.74 -8.39
CA ALA A 322 -9.26 20.78 -6.99
C ALA A 322 -9.66 19.46 -6.31
N PRO A 323 -8.81 18.86 -5.45
CA PRO A 323 -9.09 17.57 -4.80
C PRO A 323 -10.42 17.54 -4.04
N LEU A 324 -10.79 18.64 -3.38
CA LEU A 324 -12.03 18.75 -2.60
C LEU A 324 -13.30 19.01 -3.42
N ASP A 325 -13.18 19.29 -4.73
CA ASP A 325 -14.35 19.35 -5.62
C ASP A 325 -14.83 17.92 -5.92
N ARG A 326 -16.06 17.60 -5.52
CA ARG A 326 -16.65 16.25 -5.67
C ARG A 326 -16.79 15.78 -7.12
N ASP A 327 -16.79 16.71 -8.07
CA ASP A 327 -16.82 16.39 -9.50
C ASP A 327 -15.43 16.08 -10.08
N THR A 328 -14.37 16.39 -9.36
CA THR A 328 -13.00 16.07 -9.78
C THR A 328 -12.81 14.57 -9.92
N LYS A 329 -12.22 14.16 -11.06
CA LYS A 329 -11.91 12.74 -11.35
C LYS A 329 -10.42 12.45 -11.34
N MET A 330 -9.59 13.47 -11.40
CA MET A 330 -8.14 13.35 -11.24
C MET A 330 -7.58 14.65 -10.68
N GLY A 331 -6.87 14.57 -9.57
CA GLY A 331 -6.20 15.65 -8.89
C GLY A 331 -4.76 15.87 -9.35
N PRO A 332 -3.95 16.64 -8.60
CA PRO A 332 -2.52 16.80 -8.83
C PRO A 332 -1.74 15.59 -8.31
N LEU A 333 -0.54 15.38 -8.81
CA LEU A 333 0.44 14.43 -8.26
C LEU A 333 0.91 14.88 -6.87
N VAL A 334 1.28 13.94 -6.03
CA VAL A 334 1.56 14.17 -4.60
C VAL A 334 2.67 15.20 -4.31
N SER A 335 3.65 15.35 -5.18
CA SER A 335 4.83 16.19 -4.94
C SER A 335 5.47 16.69 -6.23
N LYS A 336 6.36 17.69 -6.07
CA LYS A 336 7.18 18.21 -7.17
C LYS A 336 8.05 17.12 -7.79
N ASP A 337 8.70 16.31 -6.97
CA ASP A 337 9.59 15.25 -7.46
C ASP A 337 8.82 14.23 -8.31
N GLN A 338 7.63 13.86 -7.86
CA GLN A 338 6.76 12.95 -8.61
C GLN A 338 6.24 13.61 -9.90
N TYR A 339 5.91 14.89 -9.86
CA TYR A 339 5.55 15.65 -11.06
C TYR A 339 6.69 15.67 -12.09
N GLU A 340 7.90 15.99 -11.68
CA GLU A 340 9.08 16.01 -12.55
C GLU A 340 9.38 14.61 -13.11
N ARG A 341 9.25 13.58 -12.30
CA ARG A 341 9.36 12.18 -12.73
C ARG A 341 8.36 11.86 -13.85
N VAL A 342 7.07 12.10 -13.64
CA VAL A 342 6.03 11.80 -14.63
C VAL A 342 6.26 12.61 -15.91
N ARG A 343 6.60 13.89 -15.79
CA ARG A 343 6.93 14.76 -16.93
C ARG A 343 8.10 14.20 -17.74
N SER A 344 9.14 13.72 -17.07
CA SER A 344 10.28 13.12 -17.76
C SER A 344 9.89 11.89 -18.57
N TYR A 345 9.00 11.02 -18.03
CA TYR A 345 8.49 9.86 -18.76
C TYR A 345 7.54 10.22 -19.91
N GLN A 346 6.78 11.31 -19.81
CA GLN A 346 6.00 11.83 -20.95
C GLN A 346 6.94 12.19 -22.12
N GLU A 347 8.07 12.83 -21.84
CA GLU A 347 9.06 13.17 -22.88
C GLU A 347 9.78 11.92 -23.45
N VAL A 348 10.04 10.92 -22.62
CA VAL A 348 10.53 9.61 -23.09
C VAL A 348 9.51 8.95 -24.02
N GLY A 349 8.23 8.93 -23.60
CA GLY A 349 7.16 8.31 -24.37
C GLY A 349 6.96 8.92 -25.75
N LYS A 350 7.07 10.25 -25.88
CA LYS A 350 7.01 10.95 -27.18
C LYS A 350 8.11 10.51 -28.17
N LYS A 351 9.21 9.97 -27.65
CA LYS A 351 10.33 9.47 -28.48
C LYS A 351 10.19 7.97 -28.80
N GLU A 352 9.51 7.22 -27.94
CA GLU A 352 9.43 5.75 -28.05
C GLU A 352 8.13 5.24 -28.69
N ALA A 353 7.06 6.07 -28.71
CA ALA A 353 5.74 5.65 -29.14
C ALA A 353 4.92 6.82 -29.72
N LYS A 354 3.73 6.52 -30.25
CA LYS A 354 2.80 7.53 -30.71
C LYS A 354 1.93 8.05 -29.56
N LEU A 355 1.79 9.36 -29.47
CA LEU A 355 0.92 10.03 -28.50
C LEU A 355 -0.51 10.11 -29.04
N ALA A 356 -1.47 9.52 -28.33
CA ALA A 356 -2.90 9.64 -28.63
C ALA A 356 -3.54 10.82 -27.91
N PHE A 357 -3.15 11.08 -26.65
CA PHE A 357 -3.71 12.16 -25.82
C PHE A 357 -2.76 12.59 -24.70
N GLY A 358 -2.85 13.85 -24.29
CA GLY A 358 -2.12 14.40 -23.15
C GLY A 358 -0.65 14.65 -23.44
N GLY A 359 0.25 14.14 -22.61
CA GLY A 359 1.70 14.26 -22.75
C GLY A 359 2.27 15.58 -22.25
N GLY A 360 1.54 16.31 -21.40
CA GLY A 360 1.95 17.62 -20.93
C GLY A 360 1.47 17.96 -19.52
N ARG A 361 1.82 19.16 -19.10
CA ARG A 361 1.22 19.83 -17.96
C ARG A 361 -0.27 20.11 -18.28
N ALA A 362 -1.10 20.18 -17.25
CA ALA A 362 -2.47 20.67 -17.38
C ALA A 362 -2.44 22.21 -17.23
N GLU A 363 -2.33 22.91 -18.37
CA GLU A 363 -2.05 24.36 -18.44
C GLU A 363 -3.15 25.23 -17.81
N GLN A 364 -4.35 24.71 -17.62
CA GLN A 364 -5.45 25.40 -16.95
C GLN A 364 -5.20 25.64 -15.44
N PHE A 365 -4.19 24.97 -14.86
CA PHE A 365 -3.81 25.16 -13.47
C PHE A 365 -2.47 25.91 -13.37
N PRO A 366 -2.47 27.17 -12.93
CA PRO A 366 -1.24 27.96 -12.82
C PRO A 366 -0.32 27.47 -11.69
N LYS A 367 -0.90 26.82 -10.66
CA LYS A 367 -0.22 26.19 -9.53
C LYS A 367 -0.60 24.72 -9.42
N GLY A 368 0.12 23.99 -8.58
CA GLY A 368 -0.09 22.58 -8.30
C GLY A 368 0.54 21.66 -9.33
N TYR A 369 0.71 20.40 -8.93
CA TYR A 369 1.45 19.40 -9.70
C TYR A 369 0.54 18.65 -10.69
N TYR A 370 -0.26 19.39 -11.45
CA TYR A 370 -1.24 18.84 -12.39
C TYR A 370 -0.60 18.43 -13.72
N VAL A 371 -0.84 17.19 -14.14
CA VAL A 371 -0.47 16.66 -15.44
C VAL A 371 -1.71 16.18 -16.19
N GLN A 372 -1.64 16.18 -17.52
CA GLN A 372 -2.71 15.62 -18.34
C GLN A 372 -2.71 14.09 -18.27
N PRO A 373 -3.88 13.43 -18.23
CA PRO A 373 -3.97 12.00 -18.51
C PRO A 373 -3.30 11.73 -19.85
N THR A 374 -2.42 10.75 -19.90
CA THR A 374 -1.55 10.55 -21.07
C THR A 374 -1.71 9.13 -21.62
N ILE A 375 -1.93 9.02 -22.93
CA ILE A 375 -2.09 7.74 -23.62
C ILE A 375 -1.05 7.66 -24.75
N PHE A 376 -0.14 6.69 -24.65
CA PHE A 376 0.76 6.30 -25.73
C PHE A 376 0.25 5.00 -26.36
N TYR A 377 0.33 4.89 -27.68
CA TYR A 377 -0.05 3.70 -28.46
C TYR A 377 1.02 3.29 -29.44
N ASP A 378 0.88 2.12 -30.06
CA ASP A 378 1.93 1.45 -30.85
C ASP A 378 3.22 1.28 -30.04
N VAL A 379 3.07 1.01 -28.74
CA VAL A 379 4.17 0.80 -27.81
C VAL A 379 4.71 -0.62 -27.96
N THR A 380 6.02 -0.77 -27.98
CA THR A 380 6.66 -2.09 -27.86
C THR A 380 6.86 -2.44 -26.39
N ASN A 381 6.79 -3.74 -26.04
CA ASN A 381 6.99 -4.15 -24.65
C ASN A 381 8.43 -3.87 -24.13
N SER A 382 9.39 -3.63 -25.02
CA SER A 382 10.77 -3.25 -24.68
C SER A 382 10.97 -1.76 -24.40
N ALA A 383 10.00 -0.91 -24.75
CA ALA A 383 10.06 0.53 -24.50
C ALA A 383 10.17 0.83 -22.99
N ARG A 384 10.93 1.85 -22.62
CA ARG A 384 11.10 2.24 -21.20
C ARG A 384 9.78 2.56 -20.54
N ILE A 385 8.87 3.25 -21.26
CA ILE A 385 7.53 3.56 -20.74
C ILE A 385 6.67 2.32 -20.48
N ALA A 386 6.97 1.17 -21.12
CA ALA A 386 6.30 -0.10 -20.86
C ALA A 386 7.01 -0.96 -19.81
N ARG A 387 8.32 -0.77 -19.59
CA ARG A 387 9.16 -1.58 -18.68
C ARG A 387 9.27 -0.99 -17.29
N GLU A 388 9.39 0.33 -17.20
CA GLU A 388 9.65 1.03 -15.95
C GLU A 388 8.35 1.54 -15.32
N GLU A 389 8.26 1.49 -14.01
CA GLU A 389 7.15 2.03 -13.24
C GLU A 389 7.20 3.56 -13.26
N ILE A 390 6.21 4.20 -13.87
CA ILE A 390 6.10 5.66 -13.94
C ILE A 390 5.49 6.21 -12.66
N PHE A 391 4.48 5.51 -12.14
CA PHE A 391 3.69 5.85 -10.96
C PHE A 391 2.94 7.18 -11.13
N GLY A 392 2.20 7.30 -12.23
CA GLY A 392 1.43 8.49 -12.61
C GLY A 392 0.49 8.19 -13.77
N PRO A 393 -0.28 9.18 -14.26
CA PRO A 393 -1.38 8.98 -15.19
C PRO A 393 -0.89 8.80 -16.64
N VAL A 394 -0.14 7.73 -16.88
CA VAL A 394 0.45 7.40 -18.19
C VAL A 394 0.12 5.95 -18.57
N ALA A 395 -0.71 5.79 -19.59
CA ALA A 395 -1.09 4.52 -20.20
C ALA A 395 -0.19 4.19 -21.40
N THR A 396 0.19 2.92 -21.54
CA THR A 396 0.91 2.38 -22.69
C THR A 396 0.09 1.28 -23.34
N VAL A 397 -0.34 1.49 -24.61
CA VAL A 397 -1.20 0.54 -25.34
C VAL A 397 -0.35 -0.29 -26.29
N ILE A 398 -0.38 -1.61 -26.10
CA ILE A 398 0.45 -2.60 -26.78
C ILE A 398 -0.48 -3.57 -27.52
N PRO A 399 -0.33 -3.78 -28.85
CA PRO A 399 -1.11 -4.78 -29.57
C PRO A 399 -0.58 -6.20 -29.31
N PHE A 400 -1.50 -7.18 -29.28
CA PHE A 400 -1.16 -8.60 -29.29
C PHE A 400 -2.00 -9.38 -30.32
N GLU A 401 -1.50 -10.54 -30.77
CA GLU A 401 -2.16 -11.37 -31.78
C GLU A 401 -3.23 -12.29 -31.18
N ASP A 402 -2.81 -13.15 -30.28
CA ASP A 402 -3.63 -14.22 -29.69
C ASP A 402 -3.39 -14.38 -28.18
N GLU A 403 -4.05 -15.35 -27.55
CA GLU A 403 -3.95 -15.65 -26.14
C GLU A 403 -2.50 -15.93 -25.68
N LYS A 404 -1.75 -16.68 -26.49
CA LYS A 404 -0.38 -17.06 -26.19
C LYS A 404 0.55 -15.85 -26.22
N ASP A 405 0.38 -14.98 -27.21
CA ASP A 405 1.15 -13.74 -27.34
C ASP A 405 0.83 -12.77 -26.21
N ALA A 406 -0.46 -12.61 -25.84
CA ALA A 406 -0.89 -11.78 -24.71
C ALA A 406 -0.19 -12.20 -23.40
N VAL A 407 -0.21 -13.51 -23.09
CA VAL A 407 0.43 -14.06 -21.88
C VAL A 407 1.94 -13.88 -21.91
N LYS A 408 2.56 -14.09 -23.06
CA LYS A 408 4.01 -13.86 -23.26
C LYS A 408 4.38 -12.41 -22.95
N ILE A 409 3.71 -11.44 -23.58
CA ILE A 409 3.93 -10.01 -23.37
C ILE A 409 3.65 -9.63 -21.90
N ALA A 410 2.55 -10.13 -21.32
CA ALA A 410 2.17 -9.85 -19.94
C ALA A 410 3.25 -10.28 -18.95
N ASN A 411 3.79 -11.48 -19.11
CA ASN A 411 4.79 -12.07 -18.21
C ASN A 411 6.20 -11.54 -18.42
N ASP A 412 6.49 -10.93 -19.58
CA ASP A 412 7.78 -10.31 -19.88
C ASP A 412 7.89 -8.94 -19.19
N SER A 413 8.04 -8.98 -17.88
CA SER A 413 8.25 -7.86 -16.98
C SER A 413 9.00 -8.33 -15.73
N PRO A 414 9.86 -7.49 -15.12
CA PRO A 414 10.46 -7.79 -13.82
C PRO A 414 9.44 -7.80 -12.68
N TYR A 415 8.29 -7.20 -12.88
CA TYR A 415 7.20 -7.08 -11.92
C TYR A 415 6.18 -8.22 -12.01
N GLY A 416 5.37 -8.34 -10.99
CA GLY A 416 4.28 -9.31 -10.90
C GLY A 416 3.31 -9.02 -9.76
N LEU A 417 2.95 -7.73 -9.56
CA LEU A 417 1.98 -7.37 -8.50
C LEU A 417 0.58 -7.81 -8.89
N ALA A 418 0.05 -7.25 -9.98
CA ALA A 418 -1.30 -7.55 -10.43
C ALA A 418 -1.37 -7.73 -11.95
N ALA A 419 -2.52 -8.26 -12.42
CA ALA A 419 -2.91 -8.36 -13.82
C ALA A 419 -4.44 -8.34 -13.93
N ALA A 420 -4.96 -7.95 -15.11
CA ALA A 420 -6.38 -8.11 -15.42
C ALA A 420 -6.60 -8.72 -16.78
N VAL A 421 -7.71 -9.44 -16.95
CA VAL A 421 -8.12 -10.10 -18.19
C VAL A 421 -9.58 -9.78 -18.49
N TRP A 422 -9.87 -9.28 -19.69
CA TRP A 422 -11.21 -8.94 -20.14
C TRP A 422 -11.62 -9.83 -21.28
N THR A 423 -12.61 -10.68 -21.08
CA THR A 423 -13.16 -11.62 -22.04
C THR A 423 -14.52 -12.13 -21.55
N ARG A 424 -15.42 -12.49 -22.49
CA ARG A 424 -16.66 -13.20 -22.16
C ARG A 424 -16.51 -14.73 -22.13
N ASP A 425 -15.36 -15.25 -22.59
CA ASP A 425 -15.03 -16.67 -22.57
C ASP A 425 -14.38 -17.05 -21.24
N ILE A 426 -15.13 -17.73 -20.36
CA ILE A 426 -14.67 -18.15 -19.05
C ILE A 426 -13.48 -19.12 -19.13
N PHE A 427 -13.42 -19.97 -20.14
CA PHE A 427 -12.31 -20.93 -20.30
C PHE A 427 -11.01 -20.20 -20.68
N LYS A 428 -11.10 -19.18 -21.56
CA LYS A 428 -9.99 -18.30 -21.89
C LYS A 428 -9.51 -17.54 -20.65
N ALA A 429 -10.45 -16.96 -19.87
CA ALA A 429 -10.13 -16.28 -18.63
C ALA A 429 -9.34 -17.18 -17.68
N PHE A 430 -9.79 -18.41 -17.41
CA PHE A 430 -9.10 -19.34 -16.51
C PHE A 430 -7.73 -19.79 -17.04
N ARG A 431 -7.59 -20.02 -18.35
CA ARG A 431 -6.28 -20.33 -18.93
C ARG A 431 -5.30 -19.18 -18.74
N ALA A 432 -5.74 -17.95 -19.02
CA ALA A 432 -4.92 -16.75 -18.83
C ALA A 432 -4.55 -16.55 -17.35
N VAL A 433 -5.50 -16.65 -16.42
CA VAL A 433 -5.25 -16.54 -14.97
C VAL A 433 -4.18 -17.54 -14.52
N LYS A 434 -4.25 -18.80 -14.95
CA LYS A 434 -3.23 -19.82 -14.59
C LYS A 434 -1.86 -19.54 -15.18
N ALA A 435 -1.80 -18.89 -16.34
CA ALA A 435 -0.56 -18.62 -17.07
C ALA A 435 0.11 -17.31 -16.63
N LEU A 436 -0.63 -16.37 -16.06
CA LEU A 436 -0.11 -15.07 -15.62
C LEU A 436 0.71 -15.20 -14.33
N ARG A 437 1.86 -14.53 -14.30
CA ARG A 437 2.80 -14.51 -13.16
C ARG A 437 2.62 -13.22 -12.34
N ALA A 438 1.45 -13.11 -11.70
CA ALA A 438 1.08 -12.00 -10.83
C ALA A 438 0.43 -12.53 -9.54
N GLY A 439 0.55 -11.77 -8.45
CA GLY A 439 -0.01 -12.13 -7.16
C GLY A 439 -1.52 -11.93 -7.08
N VAL A 440 -2.04 -10.92 -7.80
CA VAL A 440 -3.47 -10.64 -7.92
C VAL A 440 -3.86 -10.67 -9.41
N VAL A 441 -4.94 -11.38 -9.75
CA VAL A 441 -5.46 -11.40 -11.13
C VAL A 441 -6.96 -11.19 -11.11
N TRP A 442 -7.41 -10.13 -11.78
CA TRP A 442 -8.82 -9.81 -11.94
C TRP A 442 -9.35 -10.30 -13.28
N VAL A 443 -10.61 -10.66 -13.32
CA VAL A 443 -11.34 -11.00 -14.56
C VAL A 443 -12.53 -10.05 -14.71
N ASN A 444 -12.59 -9.36 -15.85
CA ASN A 444 -13.62 -8.37 -16.19
C ASN A 444 -13.77 -7.26 -15.13
N HIS A 445 -12.70 -6.96 -14.44
CA HIS A 445 -12.58 -5.87 -13.47
C HIS A 445 -11.12 -5.41 -13.37
N MET A 446 -10.89 -4.28 -12.68
CA MET A 446 -9.57 -3.80 -12.34
C MET A 446 -9.64 -3.07 -10.99
N GLN A 447 -8.63 -3.24 -10.13
CA GLN A 447 -8.43 -2.57 -8.84
C GLN A 447 -9.33 -2.99 -7.65
N PRO A 448 -10.37 -3.84 -7.70
CA PRO A 448 -11.08 -4.17 -6.46
C PRO A 448 -10.13 -4.85 -5.47
N THR A 449 -10.15 -4.37 -4.24
CA THR A 449 -9.36 -4.92 -3.14
C THR A 449 -10.30 -5.22 -1.98
N TYR A 450 -10.19 -6.41 -1.44
CA TYR A 450 -11.05 -6.88 -0.34
C TYR A 450 -10.17 -7.32 0.82
N VAL A 451 -10.51 -6.90 2.02
CA VAL A 451 -9.74 -7.23 3.23
C VAL A 451 -9.70 -8.73 3.54
N GLU A 452 -10.62 -9.51 2.99
CA GLU A 452 -10.71 -10.98 3.14
C GLU A 452 -9.78 -11.73 2.19
N ALA A 453 -9.28 -11.09 1.14
CA ALA A 453 -8.48 -11.72 0.09
C ALA A 453 -6.99 -11.34 0.21
N PRO A 454 -6.05 -12.26 -0.14
CA PRO A 454 -4.64 -11.96 -0.03
C PRO A 454 -4.22 -10.90 -1.06
N TRP A 455 -3.37 -9.99 -0.61
CA TRP A 455 -2.70 -9.01 -1.43
C TRP A 455 -1.19 -9.22 -1.42
N GLY A 456 -0.53 -9.09 -2.56
CA GLY A 456 0.93 -9.13 -2.65
C GLY A 456 1.45 -9.59 -4.00
N GLY A 457 2.71 -9.27 -4.28
CA GLY A 457 3.33 -9.46 -5.58
C GLY A 457 4.11 -10.75 -5.76
N TYR A 458 4.43 -11.03 -7.03
CA TYR A 458 5.43 -11.99 -7.48
C TYR A 458 6.68 -11.23 -7.95
N LYS A 459 7.78 -11.93 -8.19
CA LYS A 459 9.02 -11.38 -8.77
C LYS A 459 9.53 -10.16 -7.97
N GLN A 460 9.86 -9.05 -8.65
CA GLN A 460 10.36 -7.84 -8.01
C GLN A 460 9.25 -6.93 -7.43
N SER A 461 7.99 -7.37 -7.45
CA SER A 461 6.90 -6.68 -6.76
C SER A 461 6.78 -7.03 -5.29
N GLY A 462 7.66 -7.89 -4.77
CA GLY A 462 7.74 -8.16 -3.34
C GLY A 462 7.52 -9.61 -2.95
N PHE A 463 7.46 -9.84 -1.65
CA PHE A 463 7.20 -11.14 -1.03
C PHE A 463 6.51 -10.95 0.33
N GLY A 464 5.87 -12.02 0.81
CA GLY A 464 4.87 -11.98 1.86
C GLY A 464 3.50 -11.68 1.30
N ARG A 465 2.50 -11.59 2.17
CA ARG A 465 1.13 -11.20 1.81
C ARG A 465 0.57 -10.26 2.85
N GLU A 466 -0.20 -9.30 2.39
CA GLU A 466 -1.08 -8.49 3.22
C GLU A 466 -2.53 -8.93 3.01
N LEU A 467 -3.42 -8.52 3.89
CA LEU A 467 -4.85 -8.83 3.90
C LEU A 467 -5.19 -10.32 4.06
N GLY A 468 -6.45 -10.58 4.32
CA GLY A 468 -6.96 -11.90 4.62
C GLY A 468 -6.26 -12.55 5.82
N PRO A 469 -6.42 -13.87 5.99
CA PRO A 469 -5.69 -14.63 7.01
C PRO A 469 -4.17 -14.65 6.76
N TRP A 470 -3.75 -14.46 5.51
CA TRP A 470 -2.33 -14.43 5.14
C TRP A 470 -1.60 -13.23 5.75
N GLY A 471 -2.27 -12.06 5.84
CA GLY A 471 -1.67 -10.86 6.43
C GLY A 471 -1.33 -11.02 7.91
N ILE A 472 -2.19 -11.70 8.69
CA ILE A 472 -1.91 -11.92 10.12
C ILE A 472 -0.81 -12.96 10.34
N GLU A 473 -0.69 -13.97 9.46
CA GLU A 473 0.36 -14.99 9.52
C GLU A 473 1.77 -14.39 9.43
N GLU A 474 1.90 -13.26 8.76
CA GLU A 474 3.18 -12.53 8.64
C GLU A 474 3.64 -11.91 9.97
N TYR A 475 2.78 -11.83 10.98
CA TYR A 475 3.07 -11.28 12.31
C TYR A 475 3.12 -12.36 13.40
N LEU A 476 3.15 -13.64 12.99
CA LEU A 476 3.13 -14.79 13.90
C LEU A 476 4.39 -15.65 13.76
N GLU A 477 4.87 -16.14 14.88
CA GLU A 477 5.84 -17.23 14.96
C GLU A 477 5.14 -18.56 15.21
N THR A 478 5.67 -19.61 14.60
CA THR A 478 5.16 -20.97 14.77
C THR A 478 6.08 -21.72 15.71
N LYS A 479 5.55 -22.11 16.88
CA LYS A 479 6.27 -22.92 17.88
C LYS A 479 5.71 -24.35 17.91
N GLN A 480 6.59 -25.34 17.82
CA GLN A 480 6.22 -26.74 18.07
C GLN A 480 6.48 -27.08 19.54
N VAL A 481 5.50 -27.71 20.18
CA VAL A 481 5.61 -28.27 21.53
C VAL A 481 5.49 -29.77 21.41
N HIS A 482 6.45 -30.52 21.98
CA HIS A 482 6.43 -31.97 22.05
C HIS A 482 6.34 -32.40 23.50
N ILE A 483 5.32 -33.17 23.85
CA ILE A 483 5.08 -33.71 25.18
C ILE A 483 5.23 -35.22 25.09
N ASN A 484 6.33 -35.76 25.62
CA ASN A 484 6.54 -37.17 25.72
C ASN A 484 5.61 -37.77 26.78
N LEU A 485 4.86 -38.81 26.43
CA LEU A 485 3.96 -39.52 27.33
C LEU A 485 4.58 -40.90 27.79
N ASN A 486 5.81 -41.21 27.39
CA ASN A 486 6.53 -42.37 27.90
C ASN A 486 7.14 -42.02 29.26
N GLU A 487 6.84 -42.85 30.26
CA GLU A 487 7.41 -42.71 31.61
C GLU A 487 8.80 -43.32 31.73
N ALA A 488 9.19 -44.22 30.81
CA ALA A 488 10.49 -44.88 30.82
C ALA A 488 11.62 -43.90 30.45
N PRO A 489 12.82 -44.04 31.04
CA PRO A 489 14.00 -43.33 30.59
C PRO A 489 14.31 -43.61 29.11
N ILE A 490 14.89 -42.62 28.43
CA ILE A 490 15.28 -42.74 27.00
C ILE A 490 16.28 -43.88 26.81
N GLY A 491 17.11 -44.19 27.82
CA GLY A 491 18.04 -45.33 27.83
C GLY A 491 19.17 -45.25 26.80
N TRP A 492 19.51 -44.04 26.34
CA TRP A 492 20.57 -43.87 25.36
C TRP A 492 21.98 -43.86 25.97
N TYR A 493 22.12 -43.42 27.23
CA TYR A 493 23.39 -43.36 27.98
C TYR A 493 23.37 -44.29 29.19
#